data_8639cc942b7a05f83d3292b0009e6345
#
_entry.id   8639cc942b7a05f83d3292b0009e6345
#
_cell.length_a   1.000
_cell.length_b   1.000
_cell.length_c   1.000
_cell.angle_alpha   90.00
_cell.angle_beta   90.00
_cell.angle_gamma   90.00
#
_symmetry.space_group_name_H-M   'P 1'
#
loop_
_entity.id
_entity.type
_entity.pdbx_description
1 polymer ?
#
loop_
_entity_poly.entity_id
_entity_poly.type
_entity_poly.pdbx_seq_one_letter_code
_entity_poly.pdbx_strand_id
1 'polypeptide(L)'
;MNNSKYNEINIPDNLDERIDEGVKNANLQKIKNNRRKRNRAIGTIAASLVAVTTLGIVNPALAAKLPIVGSVFESIEKNIHFPGNYSQYATSVNETAYSNGIGITLSEILCDGQSLYVTYIIENEKPFKYTSWGDSGFMDMNQLITSESYNKVDFTDEELDNSGFAGLEGKFINENTFIGVQKYHLSSLKSEIPEQFIFQTKIKLIENYGVNAGDISSYKLGTWAFKVPVTVDKNLSKTIDLDKQDFESDTVKVNSMKITPFEMIVDLNYKEGNWTDYRTVIYDENGEILQFSQSTADENNNTEKLYFESPNSESTSIRVVVEKPILGEKERWENKNGNGATYEEIGKETVFDKVIQIK
;
A
#
# COMPACT_ATOMS: atom_id res chain seq x y z
N MET A 1 18.14 -13.56 -50.99
CA MET A 1 16.83 -13.06 -51.44
C MET A 1 15.76 -13.76 -50.66
N ASN A 2 15.19 -13.09 -49.66
CA ASN A 2 13.77 -13.07 -49.36
C ASN A 2 13.56 -12.11 -48.16
N ASN A 3 13.12 -10.91 -48.51
CA ASN A 3 12.59 -9.95 -47.56
C ASN A 3 11.20 -10.40 -47.12
N SER A 4 11.02 -10.80 -45.87
CA SER A 4 9.69 -10.87 -45.29
C SER A 4 9.35 -9.50 -44.72
N LYS A 5 8.44 -8.80 -45.37
CA LYS A 5 7.81 -7.58 -44.93
C LYS A 5 6.99 -7.89 -43.67
N TYR A 6 7.42 -7.40 -42.54
CA TYR A 6 6.54 -7.23 -41.37
C TYR A 6 5.55 -6.10 -41.72
N ASN A 7 4.28 -6.43 -41.85
CA ASN A 7 3.23 -5.44 -41.98
C ASN A 7 3.25 -4.55 -40.71
N GLU A 8 3.57 -3.28 -40.90
CA GLU A 8 3.34 -2.25 -39.89
C GLU A 8 1.84 -2.26 -39.58
N ILE A 9 1.49 -2.60 -38.36
CA ILE A 9 0.12 -2.41 -37.85
C ILE A 9 -0.05 -0.91 -37.69
N ASN A 10 -0.77 -0.31 -38.61
CA ASN A 10 -1.08 1.10 -38.60
C ASN A 10 -2.13 1.34 -37.49
N ILE A 11 -1.65 1.79 -36.33
CA ILE A 11 -2.54 2.17 -35.21
C ILE A 11 -3.09 3.55 -35.59
N PRO A 12 -4.42 3.70 -35.72
CA PRO A 12 -5.01 5.00 -36.06
C PRO A 12 -4.71 6.02 -34.99
N ASP A 13 -4.32 7.23 -35.35
CA ASP A 13 -4.00 8.34 -34.42
C ASP A 13 -5.17 8.72 -33.50
N ASN A 14 -6.39 8.27 -33.80
CA ASN A 14 -7.60 8.54 -33.03
C ASN A 14 -8.08 7.33 -32.18
N LEU A 15 -7.20 6.36 -31.88
CA LEU A 15 -7.57 5.17 -31.13
C LEU A 15 -8.00 5.55 -29.69
N ASP A 16 -7.29 6.47 -29.07
CA ASP A 16 -7.59 6.96 -27.72
C ASP A 16 -8.92 7.72 -27.67
N GLU A 17 -9.21 8.56 -28.66
CA GLU A 17 -10.51 9.23 -28.78
C GLU A 17 -11.67 8.24 -28.94
N ARG A 18 -11.50 7.18 -29.70
CA ARG A 18 -12.54 6.15 -29.87
C ARG A 18 -12.75 5.32 -28.62
N ILE A 19 -11.70 5.08 -27.85
CA ILE A 19 -11.81 4.40 -26.55
C ILE A 19 -12.58 5.29 -25.58
N ASP A 20 -12.27 6.57 -25.51
CA ASP A 20 -12.95 7.55 -24.65
C ASP A 20 -14.41 7.76 -25.05
N GLU A 21 -14.73 7.80 -26.33
CA GLU A 21 -16.11 7.82 -26.81
C GLU A 21 -16.87 6.53 -26.45
N GLY A 22 -16.23 5.37 -26.53
CA GLY A 22 -16.81 4.08 -26.14
C GLY A 22 -17.16 4.05 -24.65
N VAL A 23 -16.25 4.50 -23.78
CA VAL A 23 -16.44 4.60 -22.33
C VAL A 23 -17.52 5.61 -21.98
N LYS A 24 -17.53 6.78 -22.62
CA LYS A 24 -18.52 7.83 -22.41
C LYS A 24 -19.94 7.38 -22.82
N ASN A 25 -20.06 6.67 -23.94
CA ASN A 25 -21.34 6.13 -24.39
C ASN A 25 -21.87 4.98 -23.52
N ALA A 26 -20.98 4.13 -22.99
CA ALA A 26 -21.34 3.09 -22.03
C ALA A 26 -21.86 3.67 -20.71
N ASN A 27 -21.24 4.74 -20.21
CA ASN A 27 -21.69 5.45 -19.02
C ASN A 27 -23.04 6.16 -19.20
N LEU A 28 -23.26 6.78 -20.37
CA LEU A 28 -24.54 7.43 -20.70
C LEU A 28 -25.72 6.43 -20.84
N GLN A 29 -25.47 5.23 -21.33
CA GLN A 29 -26.47 4.16 -21.37
C GLN A 29 -26.78 3.61 -19.96
N LYS A 30 -25.80 3.53 -19.07
CA LYS A 30 -25.97 3.11 -17.67
C LYS A 30 -26.86 4.08 -16.88
N ILE A 31 -26.67 5.39 -17.09
CA ILE A 31 -27.45 6.45 -16.44
C ILE A 31 -28.93 6.43 -16.91
N LYS A 32 -29.18 6.12 -18.17
CA LYS A 32 -30.54 6.08 -18.74
C LYS A 32 -31.37 4.89 -18.24
N ASN A 33 -30.74 3.75 -17.92
CA ASN A 33 -31.41 2.55 -17.43
C ASN A 33 -31.69 2.56 -15.92
N ASN A 34 -30.96 3.35 -15.14
CA ASN A 34 -31.12 3.41 -13.67
C ASN A 34 -32.30 4.26 -13.18
N ARG A 35 -32.92 5.06 -14.05
CA ARG A 35 -34.15 5.82 -13.67
C ARG A 35 -35.44 4.97 -13.55
N ARG A 36 -35.44 3.71 -13.96
CA ARG A 36 -36.65 2.85 -13.98
C ARG A 36 -36.71 1.71 -12.96
N LYS A 37 -35.67 1.48 -12.13
CA LYS A 37 -35.68 0.38 -11.13
C LYS A 37 -35.21 0.84 -9.74
N ARG A 38 -35.89 1.84 -9.23
CA ARG A 38 -35.76 2.21 -7.81
C ARG A 38 -36.98 1.65 -7.09
N ASN A 39 -36.95 0.37 -6.74
CA ASN A 39 -37.64 -0.33 -5.63
C ASN A 39 -37.43 -1.83 -5.80
N ARG A 40 -36.66 -2.40 -4.92
CA ARG A 40 -36.65 -3.75 -4.35
C ARG A 40 -35.25 -4.38 -4.26
N ALA A 41 -35.04 -4.75 -3.02
CA ALA A 41 -34.15 -5.83 -2.57
C ALA A 41 -32.69 -5.52 -2.32
N ILE A 42 -32.44 -5.36 -1.07
CA ILE A 42 -31.23 -5.83 -0.34
C ILE A 42 -31.02 -7.31 -0.71
N GLY A 43 -29.91 -7.64 -1.26
CA GLY A 43 -29.53 -9.03 -1.48
C GLY A 43 -28.62 -9.22 -2.68
N THR A 44 -27.42 -9.73 -2.42
CA THR A 44 -26.42 -10.24 -3.36
C THR A 44 -25.77 -9.22 -4.27
N ILE A 45 -24.59 -8.78 -3.86
CA ILE A 45 -23.60 -8.17 -4.75
C ILE A 45 -23.06 -9.28 -5.64
N ALA A 46 -23.67 -9.43 -6.81
CA ALA A 46 -23.05 -10.17 -7.88
C ALA A 46 -22.01 -9.25 -8.51
N ALA A 47 -20.73 -9.53 -8.26
CA ALA A 47 -19.61 -8.93 -8.97
C ALA A 47 -19.80 -9.16 -10.47
N SER A 48 -20.23 -8.13 -11.18
CA SER A 48 -20.24 -8.16 -12.64
C SER A 48 -18.81 -7.98 -13.13
N LEU A 49 -18.18 -9.10 -13.46
CA LEU A 49 -16.92 -9.13 -14.22
C LEU A 49 -17.14 -8.37 -15.53
N VAL A 50 -16.63 -7.16 -15.61
CA VAL A 50 -16.37 -6.53 -16.89
C VAL A 50 -14.97 -6.95 -17.29
N ALA A 51 -14.87 -8.03 -18.04
CA ALA A 51 -13.62 -8.42 -18.66
C ALA A 51 -13.23 -7.34 -19.67
N VAL A 52 -12.33 -6.45 -19.28
CA VAL A 52 -11.58 -5.62 -20.23
C VAL A 52 -10.45 -6.51 -20.74
N THR A 53 -10.68 -7.16 -21.86
CA THR A 53 -9.62 -7.86 -22.58
C THR A 53 -8.63 -6.84 -23.11
N THR A 54 -7.64 -6.49 -22.31
CA THR A 54 -6.41 -5.93 -22.85
C THR A 54 -5.71 -7.06 -23.60
N LEU A 55 -5.40 -6.84 -24.88
CA LEU A 55 -4.68 -7.76 -25.75
C LEU A 55 -3.24 -7.96 -25.25
N GLY A 56 -3.09 -8.63 -24.11
CA GLY A 56 -1.88 -9.29 -23.72
C GLY A 56 -1.96 -10.72 -24.23
N ILE A 57 -0.99 -11.17 -24.98
CA ILE A 57 -0.88 -12.56 -25.45
C ILE A 57 -0.80 -13.43 -24.19
N VAL A 58 -1.94 -13.99 -23.79
CA VAL A 58 -1.99 -14.97 -22.70
C VAL A 58 -1.26 -16.21 -23.23
N ASN A 59 -0.13 -16.53 -22.62
CA ASN A 59 0.49 -17.83 -22.86
C ASN A 59 -0.28 -18.88 -22.05
N PRO A 60 -1.16 -19.70 -22.71
CA PRO A 60 -2.00 -20.65 -22.00
C PRO A 60 -1.21 -21.73 -21.25
N ALA A 61 0.07 -21.91 -21.56
CA ALA A 61 0.94 -22.85 -20.90
C ALA A 61 1.36 -22.40 -19.48
N LEU A 62 1.36 -21.10 -19.21
CA LEU A 62 1.62 -20.56 -17.86
C LEU A 62 0.34 -20.50 -17.02
N ALA A 63 -0.76 -20.08 -17.59
CA ALA A 63 -2.05 -20.09 -16.90
C ALA A 63 -2.44 -21.49 -16.37
N ALA A 64 -2.01 -22.54 -17.05
CA ALA A 64 -2.25 -23.92 -16.62
C ALA A 64 -1.27 -24.41 -15.50
N LYS A 65 -0.23 -23.64 -15.21
CA LYS A 65 0.78 -23.94 -14.17
C LYS A 65 0.63 -23.09 -12.91
N LEU A 66 -0.35 -22.18 -12.89
CA LEU A 66 -0.61 -21.41 -11.68
C LEU A 66 -0.83 -22.41 -10.53
N PRO A 67 0.04 -22.47 -9.51
CA PRO A 67 -0.35 -23.12 -8.31
C PRO A 67 -1.68 -22.49 -7.91
N ILE A 68 -2.65 -23.29 -7.48
CA ILE A 68 -3.86 -22.77 -6.85
C ILE A 68 -3.37 -22.14 -5.54
N VAL A 69 -2.83 -20.94 -5.65
CA VAL A 69 -2.55 -20.10 -4.51
C VAL A 69 -3.93 -19.70 -4.02
N GLY A 70 -4.28 -20.07 -2.81
CA GLY A 70 -5.44 -19.54 -2.14
C GLY A 70 -5.34 -18.01 -2.06
N SER A 71 -6.05 -17.37 -1.18
CA SER A 71 -5.90 -15.94 -0.96
C SER A 71 -4.43 -15.59 -0.70
N VAL A 72 -3.87 -14.66 -1.45
CA VAL A 72 -2.52 -14.14 -1.23
C VAL A 72 -2.49 -13.38 0.09
N PHE A 73 -3.55 -12.63 0.41
CA PHE A 73 -3.68 -11.99 1.70
C PHE A 73 -3.58 -13.00 2.85
N GLU A 74 -4.32 -14.12 2.81
CA GLU A 74 -4.24 -15.15 3.85
C GLU A 74 -2.81 -15.68 4.04
N SER A 75 -2.05 -15.73 2.96
CA SER A 75 -0.66 -16.21 2.98
C SER A 75 0.34 -15.24 3.62
N ILE A 76 0.01 -13.94 3.68
CA ILE A 76 0.89 -12.87 4.16
C ILE A 76 0.37 -12.15 5.42
N GLU A 77 -0.88 -12.37 5.84
CA GLU A 77 -1.52 -11.73 7.00
C GLU A 77 -0.73 -11.87 8.32
N LYS A 78 0.09 -12.90 8.41
CA LYS A 78 0.92 -13.15 9.59
C LYS A 78 2.26 -12.39 9.56
N ASN A 79 2.51 -11.62 8.51
CA ASN A 79 3.69 -10.76 8.45
C ASN A 79 3.50 -9.58 9.41
N ILE A 80 4.54 -9.26 10.18
CA ILE A 80 4.49 -8.15 11.16
C ILE A 80 4.21 -6.79 10.53
N HIS A 81 4.56 -6.60 9.25
CA HIS A 81 4.31 -5.35 8.53
C HIS A 81 2.88 -5.24 7.97
N PHE A 82 2.16 -6.37 7.92
CA PHE A 82 0.78 -6.45 7.47
C PHE A 82 -0.08 -7.28 8.43
N PRO A 83 -0.18 -6.88 9.71
CA PRO A 83 -1.09 -7.54 10.64
C PRO A 83 -2.55 -7.20 10.27
N GLY A 84 -3.42 -8.18 10.25
CA GLY A 84 -4.85 -7.97 9.99
C GLY A 84 -5.53 -9.17 9.34
N ASN A 85 -6.84 -9.04 9.08
CA ASN A 85 -7.67 -10.05 8.43
C ASN A 85 -8.09 -9.58 7.04
N TYR A 86 -7.16 -9.24 6.19
CA TYR A 86 -7.38 -8.68 4.86
C TYR A 86 -8.19 -9.59 3.95
N SER A 87 -7.95 -10.89 4.02
CA SER A 87 -8.61 -11.91 3.20
C SER A 87 -10.13 -11.91 3.34
N GLN A 88 -10.66 -11.50 4.49
CA GLN A 88 -12.11 -11.44 4.73
C GLN A 88 -12.79 -10.31 3.94
N TYR A 89 -12.05 -9.26 3.57
CA TYR A 89 -12.58 -8.05 2.96
C TYR A 89 -12.09 -7.86 1.52
N ALA A 90 -11.16 -8.67 1.09
CA ALA A 90 -10.54 -8.56 -0.23
C ALA A 90 -11.50 -9.01 -1.34
N THR A 91 -11.42 -8.34 -2.47
CA THR A 91 -12.11 -8.70 -3.71
C THR A 91 -11.11 -9.36 -4.65
N SER A 92 -11.42 -10.56 -5.13
CA SER A 92 -10.62 -11.26 -6.13
C SER A 92 -10.72 -10.56 -7.48
N VAL A 93 -9.59 -10.33 -8.13
CA VAL A 93 -9.46 -9.70 -9.45
C VAL A 93 -8.92 -10.70 -10.46
N ASN A 94 -7.77 -11.32 -10.18
CA ASN A 94 -7.11 -12.33 -10.99
C ASN A 94 -6.82 -11.88 -12.45
N GLU A 95 -6.40 -10.63 -12.65
CA GLU A 95 -5.93 -10.14 -13.94
C GLU A 95 -4.44 -10.41 -14.10
N THR A 96 -4.04 -11.00 -15.24
CA THR A 96 -2.66 -11.36 -15.54
C THR A 96 -2.12 -10.57 -16.73
N ALA A 97 -0.96 -9.96 -16.54
CA ALA A 97 -0.15 -9.39 -17.60
C ALA A 97 1.15 -10.20 -17.78
N TYR A 98 1.59 -10.39 -19.03
CA TYR A 98 2.76 -11.19 -19.33
C TYR A 98 3.78 -10.41 -20.16
N SER A 99 5.04 -10.44 -19.77
CA SER A 99 6.14 -9.78 -20.46
C SER A 99 7.48 -10.44 -20.14
N ASN A 100 8.31 -10.68 -21.17
CA ASN A 100 9.70 -11.17 -21.06
C ASN A 100 9.89 -12.42 -20.17
N GLY A 101 8.98 -13.40 -20.29
CA GLY A 101 9.05 -14.66 -19.53
C GLY A 101 8.55 -14.54 -18.08
N ILE A 102 7.94 -13.40 -17.72
CA ILE A 102 7.33 -13.20 -16.42
C ILE A 102 5.85 -12.88 -16.57
N GLY A 103 5.01 -13.61 -15.83
CA GLY A 103 3.62 -13.31 -15.59
C GLY A 103 3.47 -12.57 -14.26
N ILE A 104 2.73 -11.47 -14.27
CA ILE A 104 2.26 -10.82 -13.04
C ILE A 104 0.74 -10.93 -13.02
N THR A 105 0.20 -11.50 -11.97
CA THR A 105 -1.23 -11.54 -11.70
C THR A 105 -1.54 -10.59 -10.57
N LEU A 106 -2.38 -9.56 -10.82
CA LEU A 106 -3.05 -8.80 -9.77
C LEU A 106 -4.16 -9.71 -9.23
N SER A 107 -3.94 -10.27 -8.04
CA SER A 107 -4.77 -11.34 -7.48
C SER A 107 -5.99 -10.81 -6.76
N GLU A 108 -5.78 -9.95 -5.78
CA GLU A 108 -6.83 -9.42 -4.92
C GLU A 108 -6.62 -7.93 -4.69
N ILE A 109 -7.70 -7.24 -4.36
CA ILE A 109 -7.70 -5.82 -4.05
C ILE A 109 -8.62 -5.54 -2.86
N LEU A 110 -8.21 -4.61 -2.02
CA LEU A 110 -8.96 -4.14 -0.87
C LEU A 110 -8.79 -2.63 -0.73
N CYS A 111 -9.88 -1.92 -0.45
CA CYS A 111 -9.83 -0.48 -0.19
C CYS A 111 -10.76 -0.13 0.98
N ASP A 112 -10.20 0.41 2.05
CA ASP A 112 -10.92 0.84 3.25
C ASP A 112 -11.20 2.35 3.30
N GLY A 113 -10.85 3.06 2.21
CA GLY A 113 -10.99 4.50 2.11
C GLY A 113 -9.83 5.30 2.72
N GLN A 114 -8.86 4.65 3.36
CA GLN A 114 -7.60 5.24 3.82
C GLN A 114 -6.43 4.74 2.99
N SER A 115 -6.44 3.45 2.71
CA SER A 115 -5.42 2.75 1.98
C SER A 115 -6.04 1.84 0.92
N LEU A 116 -5.28 1.61 -0.14
CA LEU A 116 -5.55 0.63 -1.17
C LEU A 116 -4.48 -0.45 -1.09
N TYR A 117 -4.89 -1.68 -0.87
CA TYR A 117 -4.03 -2.85 -0.80
C TYR A 117 -4.22 -3.70 -2.06
N VAL A 118 -3.13 -4.04 -2.72
CA VAL A 118 -3.14 -4.82 -3.96
C VAL A 118 -2.17 -5.98 -3.82
N THR A 119 -2.64 -7.18 -4.05
CA THR A 119 -1.79 -8.38 -4.01
C THR A 119 -1.41 -8.82 -5.40
N TYR A 120 -0.18 -9.35 -5.49
CA TYR A 120 0.39 -9.83 -6.74
C TYR A 120 0.95 -11.24 -6.59
N ILE A 121 0.80 -12.04 -7.65
CA ILE A 121 1.53 -13.28 -7.87
C ILE A 121 2.47 -13.02 -9.04
N ILE A 122 3.76 -13.22 -8.84
CA ILE A 122 4.78 -13.00 -9.87
C ILE A 122 5.45 -14.33 -10.19
N GLU A 123 5.29 -14.77 -11.41
CA GLU A 123 5.79 -16.04 -11.90
C GLU A 123 6.82 -15.84 -13.01
N ASN A 124 7.95 -16.49 -12.89
CA ASN A 124 9.00 -16.52 -13.90
C ASN A 124 9.07 -17.90 -14.56
N GLU A 125 9.19 -17.96 -15.89
CA GLU A 125 9.39 -19.24 -16.62
C GLU A 125 10.63 -20.00 -16.16
N LYS A 126 11.64 -19.27 -15.72
CA LYS A 126 12.90 -19.82 -15.17
C LYS A 126 12.98 -19.49 -13.67
N PRO A 127 13.63 -20.32 -12.87
CA PRO A 127 13.86 -20.00 -11.47
C PRO A 127 14.44 -18.59 -11.28
N PHE A 128 13.98 -17.88 -10.26
CA PHE A 128 14.62 -16.67 -9.81
C PHE A 128 16.00 -16.99 -9.26
N LYS A 129 16.92 -16.02 -9.33
CA LYS A 129 18.30 -16.22 -8.90
C LYS A 129 18.42 -16.34 -7.37
N TYR A 130 17.64 -15.56 -6.67
CA TYR A 130 17.64 -15.47 -5.20
C TYR A 130 16.22 -15.71 -4.69
N THR A 131 16.02 -16.77 -3.94
CA THR A 131 14.70 -17.21 -3.45
C THR A 131 14.68 -17.51 -1.96
N SER A 132 15.80 -17.35 -1.27
CA SER A 132 15.94 -17.54 0.16
C SER A 132 16.29 -16.23 0.86
N TRP A 133 15.75 -16.03 2.06
CA TRP A 133 16.14 -14.95 2.94
C TRP A 133 17.54 -15.22 3.49
N GLY A 134 18.36 -14.20 3.62
CA GLY A 134 19.64 -14.33 4.28
C GLY A 134 19.46 -14.45 5.80
N ASP A 135 20.30 -15.23 6.46
CA ASP A 135 20.38 -15.39 7.93
C ASP A 135 20.81 -14.11 8.68
N SER A 136 20.62 -12.92 8.12
CA SER A 136 21.27 -11.70 8.60
C SER A 136 20.64 -11.07 9.85
N GLY A 137 19.59 -11.65 10.43
CA GLY A 137 18.97 -11.14 11.67
C GLY A 137 18.42 -9.71 11.59
N PHE A 138 18.49 -9.07 10.45
CA PHE A 138 17.85 -7.82 10.13
C PHE A 138 16.56 -8.08 9.37
N MET A 139 15.55 -7.25 9.62
CA MET A 139 14.25 -7.23 8.99
C MET A 139 14.23 -7.94 7.63
N ASP A 140 13.33 -8.88 7.46
CA ASP A 140 13.15 -9.65 6.23
C ASP A 140 13.13 -8.71 5.02
N MET A 141 14.26 -8.56 4.35
CA MET A 141 14.34 -7.72 3.15
C MET A 141 13.68 -8.46 1.99
N ASN A 142 12.76 -7.80 1.33
CA ASN A 142 12.16 -8.33 0.12
C ASN A 142 13.23 -8.62 -0.92
N GLN A 143 13.32 -9.88 -1.35
CA GLN A 143 14.26 -10.27 -2.39
C GLN A 143 13.75 -9.92 -3.79
N LEU A 144 12.53 -9.43 -3.91
CA LEU A 144 11.94 -9.05 -5.18
C LEU A 144 11.29 -7.68 -5.07
N ILE A 145 11.73 -6.77 -5.95
CA ILE A 145 11.23 -5.41 -6.04
C ILE A 145 10.65 -5.17 -7.42
N THR A 146 9.53 -4.47 -7.45
CA THR A 146 8.94 -3.93 -8.69
C THR A 146 9.17 -2.42 -8.76
N SER A 147 9.42 -1.92 -9.97
CA SER A 147 9.42 -0.47 -10.21
C SER A 147 8.31 -0.12 -11.17
N GLU A 148 7.37 0.67 -10.68
CA GLU A 148 6.25 1.18 -11.44
C GLU A 148 6.66 2.43 -12.22
N SER A 149 6.04 2.62 -13.38
CA SER A 149 6.14 3.88 -14.12
C SER A 149 5.03 4.85 -13.74
N TYR A 150 3.95 4.36 -13.17
CA TYR A 150 2.88 5.13 -12.54
C TYR A 150 1.96 4.24 -11.71
N ASN A 151 1.33 4.86 -10.70
CA ASN A 151 0.23 4.33 -9.92
C ASN A 151 -0.83 5.45 -9.81
N LYS A 152 -2.00 5.25 -10.42
CA LYS A 152 -3.01 6.29 -10.59
C LYS A 152 -4.40 5.80 -10.25
N VAL A 153 -5.24 6.76 -9.94
CA VAL A 153 -6.69 6.61 -9.84
C VAL A 153 -7.36 7.56 -10.84
N ASP A 154 -8.59 7.29 -11.24
CA ASP A 154 -9.28 8.05 -12.29
C ASP A 154 -10.01 9.30 -11.80
N PHE A 155 -9.98 9.57 -10.50
CA PHE A 155 -10.67 10.74 -9.92
C PHE A 155 -9.73 11.89 -9.57
N THR A 156 -8.42 11.74 -9.73
CA THR A 156 -7.41 12.80 -9.56
C THR A 156 -6.22 12.56 -10.48
N ASP A 157 -5.49 13.63 -10.78
CA ASP A 157 -4.23 13.56 -11.55
C ASP A 157 -3.01 13.26 -10.64
N GLU A 158 -3.19 13.23 -9.32
CA GLU A 158 -2.14 12.90 -8.37
C GLU A 158 -1.75 11.42 -8.49
N GLU A 159 -0.46 11.13 -8.35
CA GLU A 159 0.01 9.73 -8.22
C GLU A 159 -0.16 9.26 -6.79
N LEU A 160 -0.43 7.97 -6.63
CA LEU A 160 -0.55 7.36 -5.32
C LEU A 160 0.83 7.20 -4.68
N ASP A 161 0.92 7.59 -3.42
CA ASP A 161 2.06 7.27 -2.56
C ASP A 161 2.04 5.77 -2.19
N ASN A 162 3.14 5.09 -2.48
CA ASN A 162 3.33 3.67 -2.18
C ASN A 162 4.13 3.44 -0.89
N SER A 163 4.00 4.34 0.08
CA SER A 163 4.57 4.23 1.42
C SER A 163 6.10 4.21 1.55
N GLY A 164 6.83 4.67 0.54
CA GLY A 164 8.29 4.89 0.64
C GLY A 164 9.16 3.63 0.79
N PHE A 165 8.59 2.46 0.99
CA PHE A 165 9.30 1.21 0.90
C PHE A 165 9.21 0.68 -0.53
N ALA A 166 10.33 0.71 -1.22
CA ALA A 166 10.43 0.19 -2.56
C ALA A 166 10.15 -1.31 -2.55
N GLY A 167 8.98 -1.72 -2.99
CA GLY A 167 8.74 -3.10 -3.31
C GLY A 167 7.51 -3.73 -2.68
N LEU A 168 7.25 -4.92 -3.17
CA LEU A 168 6.20 -5.79 -2.67
C LEU A 168 6.65 -6.42 -1.35
N GLU A 169 5.88 -6.26 -0.29
CA GLU A 169 6.05 -7.11 0.88
C GLU A 169 5.51 -8.50 0.58
N GLY A 170 6.38 -9.49 0.70
CA GLY A 170 5.98 -10.82 0.31
C GLY A 170 7.06 -11.88 0.49
N LYS A 171 6.84 -13.02 -0.15
CA LYS A 171 7.74 -14.17 -0.04
C LYS A 171 7.73 -15.02 -1.31
N PHE A 172 8.81 -15.75 -1.52
CA PHE A 172 8.83 -16.85 -2.47
C PHE A 172 8.09 -18.07 -1.92
N ILE A 173 7.17 -18.62 -2.71
CA ILE A 173 6.48 -19.87 -2.39
C ILE A 173 7.14 -21.08 -3.07
N ASN A 174 7.92 -20.82 -4.11
CA ASN A 174 8.83 -21.76 -4.78
C ASN A 174 9.87 -20.97 -5.60
N GLU A 175 10.78 -21.64 -6.27
CA GLU A 175 11.87 -21.02 -7.05
C GLU A 175 11.38 -20.12 -8.19
N ASN A 176 10.15 -20.31 -8.66
CA ASN A 176 9.59 -19.59 -9.80
C ASN A 176 8.51 -18.57 -9.42
N THR A 177 8.01 -18.61 -8.19
CA THR A 177 6.81 -17.85 -7.81
C THR A 177 7.03 -17.07 -6.52
N PHE A 178 6.78 -15.76 -6.62
CA PHE A 178 6.73 -14.82 -5.52
C PHE A 178 5.29 -14.33 -5.33
N ILE A 179 4.85 -14.21 -4.09
CA ILE A 179 3.60 -13.54 -3.73
C ILE A 179 3.89 -12.33 -2.86
N GLY A 180 3.16 -11.26 -3.07
CA GLY A 180 3.36 -10.04 -2.29
C GLY A 180 2.18 -9.09 -2.34
N VAL A 181 2.20 -8.13 -1.42
CA VAL A 181 1.23 -7.04 -1.32
C VAL A 181 1.91 -5.70 -1.48
N GLN A 182 1.24 -4.78 -2.13
CA GLN A 182 1.59 -3.37 -2.23
C GLN A 182 0.49 -2.56 -1.57
N LYS A 183 0.87 -1.63 -0.71
CA LYS A 183 -0.03 -0.67 -0.07
C LYS A 183 0.15 0.71 -0.71
N TYR A 184 -0.95 1.40 -0.95
CA TYR A 184 -0.99 2.79 -1.41
C TYR A 184 -1.84 3.63 -0.46
N HIS A 185 -1.32 4.78 -0.04
CA HIS A 185 -2.01 5.70 0.86
C HIS A 185 -2.94 6.63 0.08
N LEU A 186 -4.24 6.40 0.17
CA LEU A 186 -5.25 7.30 -0.37
C LEU A 186 -5.39 8.58 0.46
N SER A 187 -5.04 8.50 1.75
CA SER A 187 -5.06 9.65 2.66
C SER A 187 -4.04 10.76 2.33
N SER A 188 -3.10 10.50 1.41
CA SER A 188 -2.17 11.50 0.87
C SER A 188 -2.80 12.37 -0.22
N LEU A 189 -3.89 11.91 -0.84
CA LEU A 189 -4.59 12.63 -1.90
C LEU A 189 -5.38 13.81 -1.32
N LYS A 190 -5.41 14.91 -2.06
CA LYS A 190 -6.21 16.11 -1.71
C LYS A 190 -7.67 15.97 -2.11
N SER A 191 -7.95 15.09 -3.07
CA SER A 191 -9.29 14.85 -3.59
C SER A 191 -10.09 13.92 -2.66
N GLU A 192 -11.40 14.16 -2.56
CA GLU A 192 -12.30 13.24 -1.85
C GLU A 192 -12.34 11.89 -2.55
N ILE A 193 -12.23 10.80 -1.79
CA ILE A 193 -12.22 9.44 -2.30
C ILE A 193 -13.67 9.00 -2.59
N PRO A 194 -14.02 8.71 -3.87
CA PRO A 194 -15.35 8.25 -4.23
C PRO A 194 -15.60 6.81 -3.75
N GLU A 195 -16.86 6.38 -3.75
CA GLU A 195 -17.22 5.00 -3.39
C GLU A 195 -16.70 3.95 -4.38
N GLN A 196 -16.45 4.35 -5.63
CA GLN A 196 -15.88 3.50 -6.68
C GLN A 196 -14.96 4.33 -7.56
N PHE A 197 -13.84 3.74 -7.94
CA PHE A 197 -12.87 4.36 -8.86
C PHE A 197 -12.12 3.29 -9.67
N ILE A 198 -11.32 3.71 -10.62
CA ILE A 198 -10.43 2.84 -11.37
C ILE A 198 -9.00 3.04 -10.89
N PHE A 199 -8.39 1.97 -10.41
CA PHE A 199 -6.96 1.92 -10.14
C PHE A 199 -6.19 1.50 -11.39
N GLN A 200 -5.07 2.17 -11.66
CA GLN A 200 -4.20 1.90 -12.79
C GLN A 200 -2.76 1.85 -12.32
N THR A 201 -2.07 0.79 -12.67
CA THR A 201 -0.63 0.65 -12.40
C THR A 201 0.10 0.07 -13.60
N LYS A 202 1.37 0.43 -13.73
CA LYS A 202 2.24 -0.06 -14.79
C LYS A 202 3.63 -0.34 -14.27
N ILE A 203 3.97 -1.60 -14.18
CA ILE A 203 5.27 -2.09 -13.73
C ILE A 203 6.21 -2.18 -14.96
N LYS A 204 7.45 -1.73 -14.81
CA LYS A 204 8.47 -1.69 -15.86
C LYS A 204 9.70 -2.51 -15.57
N LEU A 205 9.98 -2.72 -14.32
CA LEU A 205 11.18 -3.43 -13.87
C LEU A 205 10.81 -4.38 -12.74
N ILE A 206 11.37 -5.58 -12.79
CA ILE A 206 11.44 -6.51 -11.67
C ILE A 206 12.91 -6.73 -11.37
N GLU A 207 13.28 -6.51 -10.12
CA GLU A 207 14.62 -6.74 -9.61
C GLU A 207 14.59 -7.83 -8.55
N ASN A 208 15.47 -8.82 -8.71
CA ASN A 208 15.63 -9.89 -7.75
C ASN A 208 16.98 -9.72 -7.04
N TYR A 209 16.93 -9.42 -5.77
CA TYR A 209 18.08 -9.09 -4.93
C TYR A 209 18.73 -10.32 -4.32
N GLY A 210 20.08 -10.29 -4.28
CA GLY A 210 20.82 -11.12 -3.36
C GLY A 210 21.04 -10.37 -2.04
N VAL A 211 20.98 -11.11 -0.93
CA VAL A 211 21.12 -10.53 0.42
C VAL A 211 22.53 -10.69 1.01
N ASN A 212 23.41 -11.42 0.34
CA ASN A 212 24.79 -11.59 0.79
C ASN A 212 25.71 -10.54 0.19
N ALA A 213 26.77 -10.21 0.93
CA ALA A 213 27.79 -9.30 0.42
C ALA A 213 28.43 -9.85 -0.86
N GLY A 214 28.39 -9.05 -1.94
CA GLY A 214 28.90 -9.44 -3.24
C GLY A 214 27.89 -10.05 -4.20
N ASP A 215 26.64 -10.27 -3.78
CA ASP A 215 25.57 -10.65 -4.67
C ASP A 215 25.30 -9.56 -5.71
N ILE A 216 25.03 -9.98 -6.94
CA ILE A 216 24.67 -9.08 -8.04
C ILE A 216 23.19 -9.30 -8.35
N SER A 217 22.39 -8.26 -8.19
CA SER A 217 20.97 -8.26 -8.52
C SER A 217 20.71 -8.69 -9.96
N SER A 218 19.60 -9.37 -10.16
CA SER A 218 19.10 -9.79 -11.46
C SER A 218 17.91 -8.95 -11.87
N TYR A 219 17.94 -8.40 -13.07
CA TYR A 219 16.92 -7.46 -13.57
C TYR A 219 16.12 -8.06 -14.71
N LYS A 220 14.83 -7.78 -14.73
CA LYS A 220 13.92 -8.05 -15.83
C LYS A 220 13.16 -6.78 -16.19
N LEU A 221 13.43 -6.28 -17.39
CA LEU A 221 12.62 -5.21 -17.98
C LEU A 221 11.41 -5.79 -18.69
N GLY A 222 10.27 -5.10 -18.57
CA GLY A 222 9.02 -5.55 -19.19
C GLY A 222 7.97 -4.46 -19.22
N THR A 223 6.75 -4.87 -19.48
CA THR A 223 5.57 -4.00 -19.32
C THR A 223 4.42 -4.86 -18.82
N TRP A 224 4.02 -4.62 -17.58
CA TRP A 224 2.87 -5.23 -16.96
C TRP A 224 1.97 -4.10 -16.50
N ALA A 225 0.79 -4.01 -17.10
CA ALA A 225 -0.14 -2.92 -16.86
C ALA A 225 -1.50 -3.47 -16.46
N PHE A 226 -2.11 -2.84 -15.45
CA PHE A 226 -3.41 -3.22 -14.91
C PHE A 226 -4.31 -1.99 -14.84
N LYS A 227 -5.61 -2.22 -15.06
CA LYS A 227 -6.64 -1.21 -14.94
C LYS A 227 -7.90 -1.85 -14.35
N VAL A 228 -8.06 -1.74 -13.05
CA VAL A 228 -9.05 -2.51 -12.29
C VAL A 228 -10.03 -1.60 -11.55
N PRO A 229 -11.34 -1.96 -11.51
CA PRO A 229 -12.31 -1.24 -10.70
C PRO A 229 -12.09 -1.55 -9.23
N VAL A 230 -12.16 -0.52 -8.41
CA VAL A 230 -12.06 -0.58 -6.94
C VAL A 230 -13.38 -0.13 -6.34
N THR A 231 -13.89 -0.89 -5.38
CA THR A 231 -15.00 -0.47 -4.52
C THR A 231 -14.44 -0.18 -3.14
N VAL A 232 -14.77 0.98 -2.60
CA VAL A 232 -14.33 1.41 -1.27
C VAL A 232 -15.34 0.94 -0.24
N ASP A 233 -14.90 0.20 0.75
CA ASP A 233 -15.71 -0.13 1.91
C ASP A 233 -15.42 0.87 3.04
N LYS A 234 -16.14 1.99 3.02
CA LYS A 234 -16.02 3.04 4.04
C LYS A 234 -16.49 2.60 5.42
N ASN A 235 -17.24 1.49 5.53
CA ASN A 235 -17.68 0.96 6.82
C ASN A 235 -16.52 0.34 7.61
N LEU A 236 -15.42 0.02 6.94
CA LEU A 236 -14.21 -0.46 7.59
C LEU A 236 -13.43 0.67 8.29
N SER A 237 -13.71 1.93 7.96
CA SER A 237 -13.00 3.07 8.53
C SER A 237 -13.86 3.83 9.53
N LYS A 238 -13.38 3.95 10.76
CA LYS A 238 -13.96 4.79 11.80
C LYS A 238 -13.07 6.00 12.04
N THR A 239 -13.63 7.19 11.89
CA THR A 239 -12.93 8.43 12.22
C THR A 239 -13.40 8.93 13.58
N ILE A 240 -12.45 9.26 14.46
CA ILE A 240 -12.67 9.92 15.75
C ILE A 240 -12.10 11.33 15.62
N ASP A 241 -13.01 12.30 15.54
CA ASP A 241 -12.66 13.73 15.52
C ASP A 241 -12.38 14.18 16.96
N LEU A 242 -11.13 14.51 17.22
CA LEU A 242 -10.64 14.94 18.54
C LEU A 242 -10.45 16.46 18.65
N ASP A 243 -10.68 17.19 17.55
CA ASP A 243 -10.47 18.64 17.48
C ASP A 243 -11.37 19.44 18.46
N LYS A 244 -12.51 18.88 18.86
CA LYS A 244 -13.49 19.48 19.78
C LYS A 244 -13.33 19.06 21.23
N GLN A 245 -12.33 18.24 21.54
CA GLN A 245 -12.09 17.69 22.87
C GLN A 245 -10.74 18.16 23.41
N ASP A 246 -10.54 18.11 24.71
CA ASP A 246 -9.29 18.51 25.38
C ASP A 246 -8.14 17.50 25.14
N PHE A 247 -7.92 17.13 23.86
CA PHE A 247 -6.82 16.25 23.45
C PHE A 247 -5.62 17.07 22.97
N GLU A 248 -5.25 18.04 23.78
CA GLU A 248 -4.09 18.89 23.55
C GLU A 248 -3.30 19.12 24.84
N SER A 249 -2.05 19.48 24.67
CA SER A 249 -1.16 20.06 25.70
C SER A 249 -0.59 21.38 25.16
N ASP A 250 0.31 21.98 25.92
CA ASP A 250 1.04 23.16 25.44
C ASP A 250 1.91 22.84 24.23
N THR A 251 2.35 21.59 24.09
CA THR A 251 3.30 21.14 23.09
C THR A 251 2.67 20.46 21.88
N VAL A 252 1.65 19.63 22.07
CA VAL A 252 1.08 18.80 21.01
C VAL A 252 -0.44 18.76 21.11
N LYS A 253 -1.09 18.63 19.93
CA LYS A 253 -2.53 18.41 19.79
C LYS A 253 -2.77 17.17 18.95
N VAL A 254 -3.66 16.29 19.37
CA VAL A 254 -4.19 15.19 18.56
C VAL A 254 -5.42 15.71 17.83
N ASN A 255 -5.33 15.85 16.50
CA ASN A 255 -6.43 16.40 15.69
C ASN A 255 -7.52 15.34 15.45
N SER A 256 -7.11 14.16 15.02
CA SER A 256 -8.03 13.07 14.70
C SER A 256 -7.35 11.72 14.77
N MET A 257 -8.18 10.70 14.81
CA MET A 257 -7.75 9.31 14.66
C MET A 257 -8.65 8.60 13.66
N LYS A 258 -8.05 7.75 12.85
CA LYS A 258 -8.78 6.88 11.94
C LYS A 258 -8.38 5.45 12.24
N ILE A 259 -9.36 4.59 12.41
CA ILE A 259 -9.16 3.18 12.76
C ILE A 259 -9.84 2.34 11.69
N THR A 260 -9.10 1.41 11.12
CA THR A 260 -9.58 0.36 10.24
C THR A 260 -9.24 -1.01 10.84
N PRO A 261 -9.73 -2.13 10.34
CA PRO A 261 -9.28 -3.45 10.78
C PRO A 261 -7.80 -3.74 10.54
N PHE A 262 -7.10 -2.89 9.78
CA PHE A 262 -5.75 -3.11 9.30
C PHE A 262 -4.73 -2.19 9.92
N GLU A 263 -5.12 -0.96 10.19
CA GLU A 263 -4.23 0.06 10.72
C GLU A 263 -5.00 1.14 11.49
N MET A 264 -4.26 1.82 12.31
CA MET A 264 -4.70 3.04 12.97
C MET A 264 -3.81 4.20 12.54
N ILE A 265 -4.42 5.32 12.19
CA ILE A 265 -3.74 6.56 11.80
C ILE A 265 -4.05 7.61 12.86
N VAL A 266 -2.99 8.22 13.42
CA VAL A 266 -3.09 9.32 14.38
C VAL A 266 -2.52 10.57 13.76
N ASP A 267 -3.32 11.64 13.71
CA ASP A 267 -2.95 12.94 13.16
C ASP A 267 -2.58 13.89 14.30
N LEU A 268 -1.31 14.30 14.34
CA LEU A 268 -0.74 15.18 15.37
C LEU A 268 -0.37 16.54 14.77
N ASN A 269 -0.53 17.59 15.59
CA ASN A 269 0.01 18.91 15.33
C ASN A 269 0.91 19.31 16.50
N TYR A 270 2.16 19.70 16.19
CA TYR A 270 3.15 20.12 17.17
C TYR A 270 3.16 21.65 17.27
N LYS A 271 2.86 22.16 18.46
CA LYS A 271 2.78 23.59 18.76
C LYS A 271 4.14 24.20 19.10
N GLU A 272 5.02 23.37 19.70
CA GLU A 272 6.39 23.72 20.03
C GLU A 272 7.36 22.70 19.45
N GLY A 273 8.58 23.13 19.11
CA GLY A 273 9.61 22.26 18.55
C GLY A 273 9.29 21.80 17.13
N ASN A 274 9.92 20.73 16.72
CA ASN A 274 9.70 20.07 15.44
C ASN A 274 9.19 18.66 15.70
N TRP A 275 8.39 18.09 14.82
CA TRP A 275 7.91 16.70 14.93
C TRP A 275 9.03 15.69 15.17
N THR A 276 10.25 15.94 14.65
CA THR A 276 11.43 15.10 14.88
C THR A 276 11.98 15.12 16.32
N ASP A 277 11.55 16.07 17.12
CA ASP A 277 11.98 16.18 18.53
C ASP A 277 11.21 15.23 19.45
N TYR A 278 10.16 14.58 18.92
CA TYR A 278 9.21 13.82 19.72
C TYR A 278 9.10 12.37 19.24
N ARG A 279 8.64 11.53 20.15
CA ARG A 279 8.30 10.13 19.89
C ARG A 279 6.90 9.85 20.41
N THR A 280 6.04 9.31 19.58
CA THR A 280 4.69 8.89 19.96
C THR A 280 4.67 7.39 20.21
N VAL A 281 4.11 6.99 21.36
CA VAL A 281 3.88 5.60 21.73
C VAL A 281 2.39 5.43 22.02
N ILE A 282 1.80 4.39 21.47
CA ILE A 282 0.39 4.08 21.71
C ILE A 282 0.28 2.73 22.39
N TYR A 283 -0.54 2.70 23.43
CA TYR A 283 -0.85 1.50 24.20
C TYR A 283 -2.32 1.14 23.99
N ASP A 284 -2.58 -0.15 23.90
CA ASP A 284 -3.94 -0.68 23.98
C ASP A 284 -4.49 -0.57 25.41
N GLU A 285 -5.72 -1.03 25.63
CA GLU A 285 -6.37 -1.03 26.94
C GLU A 285 -5.70 -1.94 27.98
N ASN A 286 -4.88 -2.91 27.55
CA ASN A 286 -4.12 -3.81 28.41
C ASN A 286 -2.73 -3.26 28.74
N GLY A 287 -2.33 -2.16 28.12
CA GLY A 287 -1.01 -1.54 28.27
C GLY A 287 0.05 -2.14 27.34
N GLU A 288 -0.35 -2.92 26.32
CA GLU A 288 0.54 -3.39 25.28
C GLU A 288 0.77 -2.31 24.23
N ILE A 289 2.00 -2.24 23.72
CA ILE A 289 2.38 -1.21 22.74
C ILE A 289 1.89 -1.66 21.36
N LEU A 290 1.12 -0.80 20.70
CA LEU A 290 0.78 -0.98 19.27
C LEU A 290 2.00 -0.66 18.42
N GLN A 291 2.29 -1.56 17.47
CA GLN A 291 3.48 -1.44 16.62
C GLN A 291 3.35 -0.25 15.68
N PHE A 292 4.35 0.62 15.71
CA PHE A 292 4.50 1.70 14.75
C PHE A 292 5.00 1.14 13.42
N SER A 293 4.38 1.56 12.31
CA SER A 293 4.80 1.14 10.97
C SER A 293 5.55 2.24 10.22
N GLN A 294 5.02 3.46 10.22
CA GLN A 294 5.61 4.59 9.49
C GLN A 294 4.98 5.91 9.90
N SER A 295 5.53 7.03 9.40
CA SER A 295 4.90 8.35 9.47
C SER A 295 5.03 9.13 8.17
N THR A 296 4.14 10.12 8.02
CA THR A 296 4.23 11.16 6.99
C THR A 296 4.08 12.52 7.65
N ALA A 297 4.99 13.45 7.38
CA ALA A 297 5.00 14.77 7.99
C ALA A 297 4.77 15.87 6.96
N ASP A 298 4.09 16.93 7.37
CA ASP A 298 4.02 18.22 6.66
C ASP A 298 4.82 19.25 7.46
N GLU A 299 6.04 19.51 7.01
CA GLU A 299 6.96 20.44 7.66
C GLU A 299 6.42 21.88 7.74
N ASN A 300 5.61 22.29 6.74
CA ASN A 300 5.08 23.65 6.70
C ASN A 300 4.04 23.91 7.78
N ASN A 301 3.27 22.88 8.12
CA ASN A 301 2.20 22.96 9.11
C ASN A 301 2.60 22.32 10.46
N ASN A 302 3.80 21.75 10.55
CA ASN A 302 4.31 21.02 11.71
C ASN A 302 3.34 19.93 12.18
N THR A 303 2.79 19.19 11.21
CA THR A 303 1.86 18.07 11.45
C THR A 303 2.48 16.76 11.03
N GLU A 304 2.07 15.69 11.69
CA GLU A 304 2.53 14.34 11.42
C GLU A 304 1.35 13.36 11.48
N LYS A 305 1.25 12.48 10.49
CA LYS A 305 0.38 11.31 10.53
C LYS A 305 1.20 10.09 10.84
N LEU A 306 0.89 9.45 11.93
CA LEU A 306 1.56 8.25 12.42
C LEU A 306 0.67 7.04 12.16
N TYR A 307 1.26 5.98 11.60
CA TYR A 307 0.58 4.74 11.25
C TYR A 307 1.01 3.63 12.21
N PHE A 308 0.04 2.98 12.81
CA PHE A 308 0.22 1.90 13.77
C PHE A 308 -0.59 0.69 13.35
N GLU A 309 -0.27 -0.49 13.89
CA GLU A 309 -1.17 -1.62 13.81
C GLU A 309 -2.53 -1.27 14.42
N SER A 310 -3.59 -1.89 13.91
CA SER A 310 -4.93 -1.68 14.43
C SER A 310 -5.05 -2.24 15.85
N PRO A 311 -5.70 -1.52 16.78
CA PRO A 311 -6.07 -2.11 18.06
C PRO A 311 -7.01 -3.31 17.85
N ASN A 312 -7.04 -4.21 18.83
CA ASN A 312 -7.95 -5.34 18.80
C ASN A 312 -9.41 -4.85 18.58
N SER A 313 -10.19 -5.58 17.79
CA SER A 313 -11.59 -5.24 17.49
C SER A 313 -12.47 -5.09 18.74
N GLU A 314 -12.09 -5.72 19.84
CA GLU A 314 -12.79 -5.62 21.13
C GLU A 314 -12.34 -4.42 21.98
N SER A 315 -11.22 -3.79 21.64
CA SER A 315 -10.68 -2.66 22.39
C SER A 315 -11.66 -1.49 22.46
N THR A 316 -11.76 -0.91 23.62
CA THR A 316 -12.68 0.21 23.91
C THR A 316 -11.94 1.54 24.02
N SER A 317 -10.66 1.50 24.33
CA SER A 317 -9.81 2.67 24.49
C SER A 317 -8.36 2.38 24.12
N ILE A 318 -7.65 3.44 23.84
CA ILE A 318 -6.19 3.45 23.69
C ILE A 318 -5.60 4.60 24.51
N ARG A 319 -4.32 4.49 24.86
CA ARG A 319 -3.57 5.57 25.52
C ARG A 319 -2.50 6.08 24.56
N VAL A 320 -2.57 7.36 24.24
CA VAL A 320 -1.58 8.05 23.40
C VAL A 320 -0.62 8.80 24.29
N VAL A 321 0.67 8.51 24.17
CA VAL A 321 1.76 9.15 24.92
C VAL A 321 2.73 9.77 23.92
N VAL A 322 2.99 11.07 24.07
CA VAL A 322 4.04 11.77 23.31
C VAL A 322 5.17 12.15 24.28
N GLU A 323 6.36 11.76 23.92
CA GLU A 323 7.57 11.92 24.72
C GLU A 323 8.61 12.75 23.97
N LYS A 324 9.32 13.58 24.68
CA LYS A 324 10.52 14.27 24.20
C LYS A 324 11.75 13.58 24.79
N PRO A 325 12.57 12.88 23.96
CA PRO A 325 13.82 12.28 24.42
C PRO A 325 14.78 13.34 24.93
N ILE A 326 15.42 13.08 26.07
CA ILE A 326 16.51 13.89 26.60
C ILE A 326 17.81 13.20 26.21
N LEU A 327 18.58 13.85 25.33
CA LEU A 327 19.82 13.31 24.81
C LEU A 327 21.03 13.81 25.59
N GLY A 328 21.89 12.91 26.04
CA GLY A 328 23.19 13.18 26.61
C GLY A 328 24.30 12.85 25.61
N GLU A 329 25.38 13.63 25.64
CA GLU A 329 26.56 13.32 24.82
C GLU A 329 27.21 12.03 25.34
N LYS A 330 27.35 11.02 24.45
CA LYS A 330 27.94 9.73 24.76
C LYS A 330 29.44 9.72 24.47
N GLU A 331 29.80 10.21 23.28
CA GLU A 331 31.15 10.21 22.80
C GLU A 331 31.37 11.39 21.85
N ARG A 332 32.52 12.05 21.98
CA ARG A 332 32.96 13.12 21.09
C ARG A 332 34.27 12.72 20.42
N TRP A 333 34.38 12.95 19.12
CA TRP A 333 35.62 12.71 18.41
C TRP A 333 36.02 13.91 17.56
N GLU A 334 37.34 14.06 17.43
CA GLU A 334 37.99 15.00 16.52
C GLU A 334 38.99 14.24 15.68
N ASN A 335 38.90 14.36 14.38
CA ASN A 335 39.85 13.77 13.47
C ASN A 335 40.08 14.65 12.24
N LYS A 336 41.02 14.25 11.37
CA LYS A 336 41.38 15.02 10.17
C LYS A 336 40.22 15.22 9.18
N ASN A 337 39.15 14.44 9.29
CA ASN A 337 37.99 14.48 8.40
C ASN A 337 36.81 15.25 9.00
N GLY A 338 36.91 15.77 10.23
CA GLY A 338 35.89 16.55 10.91
C GLY A 338 35.73 16.17 12.39
N ASN A 339 34.90 16.93 13.06
CA ASN A 339 34.53 16.71 14.45
C ASN A 339 33.08 16.19 14.51
N GLY A 340 32.79 15.34 15.46
CA GLY A 340 31.42 14.82 15.66
C GLY A 340 31.20 14.37 17.10
N ALA A 341 29.94 14.09 17.40
CA ALA A 341 29.54 13.48 18.67
C ALA A 341 28.42 12.47 18.44
N THR A 342 28.40 11.42 19.23
CA THR A 342 27.23 10.55 19.38
C THR A 342 26.48 10.94 20.65
N TYR A 343 25.18 10.73 20.60
CA TYR A 343 24.29 11.00 21.72
C TYR A 343 23.57 9.72 22.10
N GLU A 344 23.20 9.61 23.36
CA GLU A 344 22.34 8.53 23.85
C GLU A 344 21.18 9.13 24.64
N GLU A 345 20.04 8.44 24.67
CA GLU A 345 18.89 8.84 25.46
C GLU A 345 19.20 8.61 26.94
N ILE A 346 19.26 9.69 27.71
CA ILE A 346 19.51 9.69 29.17
C ILE A 346 18.24 9.88 29.99
N GLY A 347 17.13 10.17 29.31
CA GLY A 347 15.84 10.39 29.94
C GLY A 347 14.80 10.80 28.91
N LYS A 348 13.58 10.99 29.37
CA LYS A 348 12.47 11.46 28.54
C LYS A 348 11.54 12.34 29.35
N GLU A 349 10.91 13.28 28.69
CA GLU A 349 9.86 14.13 29.22
C GLU A 349 8.55 13.75 28.53
N THR A 350 7.50 13.44 29.31
CA THR A 350 6.18 13.19 28.75
C THR A 350 5.47 14.53 28.57
N VAL A 351 5.21 14.89 27.30
CA VAL A 351 4.56 16.16 26.93
C VAL A 351 3.06 16.00 26.67
N PHE A 352 2.61 14.77 26.44
CA PHE A 352 1.19 14.43 26.29
C PHE A 352 0.94 13.01 26.78
N ASP A 353 -0.14 12.79 27.50
CA ASP A 353 -0.55 11.47 28.00
C ASP A 353 -2.07 11.46 28.22
N LYS A 354 -2.80 10.84 27.31
CA LYS A 354 -4.26 10.78 27.36
C LYS A 354 -4.81 9.44 26.92
N VAL A 355 -5.89 9.03 27.58
CA VAL A 355 -6.71 7.88 27.14
C VAL A 355 -7.83 8.39 26.24
N ILE A 356 -7.97 7.74 25.08
CA ILE A 356 -8.97 8.07 24.06
C ILE A 356 -9.93 6.90 23.93
N GLN A 357 -11.23 7.17 24.03
CA GLN A 357 -12.27 6.17 23.81
C GLN A 357 -12.43 5.94 22.32
N ILE A 358 -12.36 4.66 21.89
CA ILE A 358 -12.42 4.28 20.48
C ILE A 358 -13.67 3.49 20.09
N LYS A 359 -14.57 3.21 21.08
CA LYS A 359 -15.91 2.61 20.82
C LYS A 359 -17.03 3.59 21.06
#